data_b5cf0af0cb5ed422e171afc8ebef3cca
#
_entry.id   b5cf0af0cb5ed422e171afc8ebef3cca
#
_cell.length_a   1.000
_cell.length_b   1.000
_cell.length_c   1.000
_cell.angle_alpha   90.00
_cell.angle_beta   90.00
_cell.angle_gamma   90.00
#
_symmetry.space_group_name_H-M   'P 1'
#
loop_
_entity.id
_entity.type
_entity.pdbx_description
1 polymer ?
#
loop_
_entity_poly.entity_id
_entity_poly.type
_entity_poly.pdbx_seq_one_letter_code
_entity_poly.pdbx_strand_id
1 'polypeptide(L)'
;MTAGTCLMSVRDADKVGSMSLAVVTDSAACLTESLVRDRAIEVVPLHAVPGEDGGHGTTSRPSVEELAEAYRRAAQRAEEVLAVHISSTLSGTLDNARIAAARLTDEHGSTGQGGTERRRRPQWLRVVDSGTSSGALGLAVLAATRAHDARRGAALAQASTARSYQYFIVEDLGRLARSGRIDRTTARLGGALGIRPVLALTRDGIRAVETVRGAARARRHLIEQAVRAAGGTALSGPRHPADPVRLVIQGDDAVMLEQLETDLQEAMEEAGAIVTELLTLPIDEATRTHVGPGALGIAVAPDLRSH
;
A
#
# COMPACT_ATOMS: atom_id res chain seq x y z
N MET A 1 64.22 -9.09 -20.85
CA MET A 1 62.87 -8.82 -21.35
C MET A 1 61.98 -9.97 -20.94
N THR A 2 61.30 -9.86 -19.84
CA THR A 2 60.38 -10.88 -19.30
C THR A 2 59.03 -10.23 -19.15
N ALA A 3 58.11 -10.71 -20.00
CA ALA A 3 56.72 -10.28 -19.99
C ALA A 3 56.01 -10.88 -18.76
N GLY A 4 55.57 -10.03 -17.85
CA GLY A 4 54.68 -10.40 -16.75
C GLY A 4 53.23 -10.48 -17.20
N THR A 5 52.72 -11.69 -17.28
CA THR A 5 51.30 -11.96 -17.53
C THR A 5 50.53 -11.69 -16.25
N CYS A 6 49.74 -10.63 -16.26
CA CYS A 6 48.78 -10.32 -15.20
C CYS A 6 47.61 -11.29 -15.30
N LEU A 7 47.50 -12.24 -14.36
CA LEU A 7 46.36 -13.11 -14.18
C LEU A 7 45.26 -12.31 -13.50
N MET A 8 44.33 -11.76 -14.25
CA MET A 8 43.06 -11.26 -13.72
C MET A 8 42.27 -12.45 -13.15
N SER A 9 41.91 -12.34 -11.87
CA SER A 9 41.14 -13.31 -11.11
C SER A 9 39.73 -13.47 -11.74
N VAL A 10 39.35 -14.71 -12.02
CA VAL A 10 38.07 -15.15 -12.62
C VAL A 10 36.89 -14.99 -11.63
N ARG A 11 37.00 -14.14 -10.63
CA ARG A 11 35.93 -13.95 -9.59
C ARG A 11 35.01 -12.78 -9.83
N ASP A 12 35.18 -11.94 -10.85
CA ASP A 12 34.37 -10.74 -11.09
C ASP A 12 33.39 -10.85 -12.28
N ALA A 13 33.22 -12.02 -12.86
CA ALA A 13 32.39 -12.18 -14.08
C ALA A 13 30.91 -12.53 -13.81
N ASP A 14 30.48 -12.82 -12.57
CA ASP A 14 29.12 -13.30 -12.28
C ASP A 14 28.22 -12.31 -11.50
N LYS A 15 28.61 -11.06 -11.35
CA LYS A 15 27.68 -10.00 -10.86
C LYS A 15 27.02 -9.26 -12.00
N VAL A 16 26.23 -9.95 -12.78
CA VAL A 16 25.26 -9.29 -13.68
C VAL A 16 24.17 -8.68 -12.81
N GLY A 17 24.33 -7.37 -12.50
CA GLY A 17 23.20 -6.50 -12.16
C GLY A 17 22.37 -6.85 -10.92
N SER A 18 22.97 -7.24 -9.76
CA SER A 18 22.23 -7.30 -8.50
C SER A 18 21.68 -5.91 -8.16
N MET A 19 20.38 -5.80 -7.93
CA MET A 19 19.76 -4.57 -7.41
C MET A 19 20.24 -4.35 -5.97
N SER A 20 20.38 -3.10 -5.54
CA SER A 20 20.70 -2.80 -4.15
C SER A 20 19.55 -3.09 -3.20
N LEU A 21 18.30 -2.86 -3.66
CA LEU A 21 17.09 -3.02 -2.87
C LEU A 21 15.99 -3.73 -3.67
N ALA A 22 15.36 -4.76 -3.09
CA ALA A 22 14.08 -5.31 -3.55
C ALA A 22 12.97 -4.93 -2.59
N VAL A 23 11.82 -4.55 -3.13
CA VAL A 23 10.61 -4.22 -2.35
C VAL A 23 9.60 -5.34 -2.47
N VAL A 24 9.08 -5.78 -1.31
CA VAL A 24 8.03 -6.78 -1.19
C VAL A 24 6.79 -6.12 -0.57
N THR A 25 5.62 -6.48 -1.04
CA THR A 25 4.34 -6.05 -0.47
C THR A 25 3.32 -7.19 -0.52
N ASP A 26 2.10 -6.95 -0.08
CA ASP A 26 0.98 -7.85 -0.30
C ASP A 26 -0.03 -7.27 -1.31
N SER A 27 -0.96 -8.11 -1.77
CA SER A 27 -1.91 -7.73 -2.82
C SER A 27 -2.83 -6.57 -2.44
N ALA A 28 -2.99 -6.28 -1.13
CA ALA A 28 -3.74 -5.10 -0.69
C ALA A 28 -3.09 -3.76 -1.08
N ALA A 29 -1.86 -3.75 -1.63
CA ALA A 29 -1.29 -2.57 -2.28
C ALA A 29 -1.99 -2.23 -3.61
N CYS A 30 -2.76 -3.16 -4.15
CA CYS A 30 -3.59 -2.98 -5.34
C CYS A 30 -2.84 -2.45 -6.57
N LEU A 31 -1.55 -2.78 -6.70
CA LEU A 31 -0.72 -2.31 -7.80
C LEU A 31 -1.09 -3.06 -9.10
N THR A 32 -1.03 -2.35 -10.23
CA THR A 32 -1.17 -2.99 -11.54
C THR A 32 0.03 -3.88 -11.86
N GLU A 33 -0.17 -4.89 -12.69
CA GLU A 33 0.93 -5.76 -13.16
C GLU A 33 2.07 -4.98 -13.84
N SER A 34 1.74 -3.89 -14.55
CA SER A 34 2.75 -3.03 -15.16
C SER A 34 3.62 -2.36 -14.10
N LEU A 35 3.03 -1.74 -13.08
CA LEU A 35 3.78 -1.13 -11.97
C LEU A 35 4.63 -2.15 -11.21
N VAL A 36 4.09 -3.34 -10.98
CA VAL A 36 4.81 -4.45 -10.32
C VAL A 36 6.05 -4.84 -11.13
N ARG A 37 5.91 -5.03 -12.44
CA ARG A 37 7.04 -5.38 -13.34
C ARG A 37 8.05 -4.23 -13.44
N ASP A 38 7.59 -3.02 -13.74
CA ASP A 38 8.47 -1.86 -14.00
C ASP A 38 9.29 -1.46 -12.78
N ARG A 39 8.81 -1.76 -11.59
CA ARG A 39 9.47 -1.47 -10.31
C ARG A 39 10.07 -2.71 -9.65
N ALA A 40 10.01 -3.87 -10.31
CA ALA A 40 10.49 -5.15 -9.80
C ALA A 40 9.99 -5.48 -8.38
N ILE A 41 8.73 -5.15 -8.10
CA ILE A 41 8.09 -5.38 -6.80
C ILE A 41 7.69 -6.86 -6.69
N GLU A 42 7.92 -7.47 -5.54
CA GLU A 42 7.39 -8.79 -5.21
C GLU A 42 6.06 -8.63 -4.48
N VAL A 43 5.00 -9.25 -4.97
CA VAL A 43 3.67 -9.18 -4.36
C VAL A 43 3.27 -10.54 -3.81
N VAL A 44 2.94 -10.58 -2.51
CA VAL A 44 2.41 -11.78 -1.84
C VAL A 44 0.88 -11.70 -1.84
N PRO A 45 0.16 -12.71 -2.35
CA PRO A 45 -1.28 -12.65 -2.41
C PRO A 45 -1.92 -12.77 -1.03
N LEU A 46 -2.92 -11.95 -0.77
CA LEU A 46 -3.95 -12.22 0.23
C LEU A 46 -4.96 -13.18 -0.39
N HIS A 47 -5.41 -14.18 0.37
CA HIS A 47 -6.32 -15.17 -0.16
C HIS A 47 -7.77 -14.75 0.07
N ALA A 48 -8.59 -14.81 -0.99
CA ALA A 48 -10.03 -14.65 -0.92
C ALA A 48 -10.67 -16.03 -1.17
N VAL A 49 -11.59 -16.41 -0.31
CA VAL A 49 -12.41 -17.62 -0.47
C VAL A 49 -13.83 -17.14 -0.73
N PRO A 50 -14.36 -17.38 -1.93
CA PRO A 50 -15.76 -17.06 -2.23
C PRO A 50 -16.71 -17.74 -1.24
N GLY A 51 -17.79 -17.06 -0.89
CA GLY A 51 -18.85 -17.68 -0.10
C GLY A 51 -19.62 -18.71 -0.92
N GLU A 52 -20.13 -19.74 -0.29
CA GLU A 52 -21.02 -20.70 -0.93
C GLU A 52 -22.30 -20.01 -1.39
N ASP A 53 -22.82 -20.40 -2.57
CA ASP A 53 -24.08 -19.91 -3.17
C ASP A 53 -24.22 -18.39 -3.31
N GLY A 54 -23.10 -17.69 -3.61
CA GLY A 54 -23.10 -16.22 -3.72
C GLY A 54 -23.15 -15.51 -2.38
N GLY A 55 -22.94 -16.23 -1.29
CA GLY A 55 -22.80 -15.70 0.06
C GLY A 55 -21.55 -14.81 0.25
N HIS A 56 -21.32 -14.40 1.49
CA HIS A 56 -20.16 -13.56 1.83
C HIS A 56 -18.88 -14.42 1.85
N GLY A 57 -17.92 -14.05 1.01
CA GLY A 57 -16.60 -14.64 1.05
C GLY A 57 -15.84 -14.33 2.35
N THR A 58 -14.80 -15.07 2.59
CA THR A 58 -13.84 -14.86 3.67
C THR A 58 -12.46 -14.58 3.08
N THR A 59 -11.58 -13.99 3.88
CA THR A 59 -10.20 -13.76 3.47
C THR A 59 -9.25 -14.35 4.48
N SER A 60 -8.10 -14.82 4.00
CA SER A 60 -7.01 -15.23 4.88
C SER A 60 -5.71 -14.49 4.51
N ARG A 61 -4.91 -14.28 5.54
CA ARG A 61 -3.56 -13.73 5.38
C ARG A 61 -2.63 -14.77 4.76
N PRO A 62 -1.55 -14.36 4.09
CA PRO A 62 -0.51 -15.27 3.63
C PRO A 62 0.08 -16.04 4.83
N SER A 63 0.44 -17.28 4.61
CA SER A 63 1.18 -18.09 5.58
C SER A 63 2.58 -17.54 5.81
N VAL A 64 3.20 -17.95 6.90
CA VAL A 64 4.61 -17.63 7.19
C VAL A 64 5.53 -18.14 6.09
N GLU A 65 5.22 -19.30 5.50
CA GLU A 65 6.06 -19.90 4.47
C GLU A 65 5.93 -19.16 3.13
N GLU A 66 4.72 -18.77 2.71
CA GLU A 66 4.54 -17.96 1.49
C GLU A 66 5.31 -16.63 1.57
N LEU A 67 5.29 -15.97 2.75
CA LEU A 67 6.05 -14.75 2.99
C LEU A 67 7.55 -15.02 2.97
N ALA A 68 8.01 -16.10 3.62
CA ALA A 68 9.43 -16.48 3.62
C ALA A 68 9.95 -16.77 2.20
N GLU A 69 9.15 -17.48 1.39
CA GLU A 69 9.50 -17.75 -0.02
C GLU A 69 9.59 -16.45 -0.84
N ALA A 70 8.65 -15.53 -0.67
CA ALA A 70 8.71 -14.22 -1.36
C ALA A 70 9.95 -13.43 -0.96
N TYR A 71 10.32 -13.43 0.32
CA TYR A 71 11.53 -12.77 0.80
C TYR A 71 12.80 -13.43 0.26
N ARG A 72 12.84 -14.78 0.17
CA ARG A 72 13.96 -15.50 -0.46
C ARG A 72 14.09 -15.15 -1.94
N ARG A 73 12.97 -15.12 -2.71
CA ARG A 73 13.00 -14.69 -4.12
C ARG A 73 13.51 -13.26 -4.27
N ALA A 74 13.07 -12.35 -3.42
CA ALA A 74 13.55 -10.97 -3.40
C ALA A 74 15.05 -10.89 -3.11
N ALA A 75 15.55 -11.66 -2.13
CA ALA A 75 16.96 -11.70 -1.75
C ALA A 75 17.89 -12.32 -2.81
N GLN A 76 17.35 -13.11 -3.74
CA GLN A 76 18.14 -13.65 -4.85
C GLN A 76 18.55 -12.57 -5.87
N ARG A 77 17.80 -11.46 -5.94
CA ARG A 77 18.00 -10.39 -6.93
C ARG A 77 18.46 -9.07 -6.33
N ALA A 78 18.52 -8.95 -5.00
CA ALA A 78 18.95 -7.72 -4.33
C ALA A 78 19.75 -8.00 -3.06
N GLU A 79 20.60 -7.03 -2.66
CA GLU A 79 21.40 -7.13 -1.45
C GLU A 79 20.56 -6.92 -0.18
N GLU A 80 19.55 -6.06 -0.26
CA GLU A 80 18.60 -5.76 0.83
C GLU A 80 17.17 -5.97 0.38
N VAL A 81 16.31 -6.37 1.31
CA VAL A 81 14.87 -6.55 1.11
C VAL A 81 14.09 -5.65 2.06
N LEU A 82 13.15 -4.92 1.52
CA LEU A 82 12.18 -4.13 2.27
C LEU A 82 10.77 -4.69 2.03
N ALA A 83 10.13 -5.18 3.08
CA ALA A 83 8.75 -5.64 3.03
C ALA A 83 7.83 -4.59 3.67
N VAL A 84 6.87 -4.06 2.90
CA VAL A 84 5.87 -3.08 3.34
C VAL A 84 4.50 -3.71 3.21
N HIS A 85 3.84 -3.99 4.32
CA HIS A 85 2.60 -4.75 4.37
C HIS A 85 1.40 -3.93 4.82
N ILE A 86 0.20 -4.43 4.49
CA ILE A 86 -1.08 -3.93 4.98
C ILE A 86 -1.05 -3.72 6.50
N SER A 87 -1.82 -2.72 6.96
CA SER A 87 -1.97 -2.39 8.39
C SER A 87 -2.25 -3.61 9.26
N SER A 88 -1.53 -3.71 10.38
CA SER A 88 -1.75 -4.70 11.43
C SER A 88 -3.14 -4.62 12.06
N THR A 89 -3.83 -3.49 11.98
CA THR A 89 -5.20 -3.34 12.46
C THR A 89 -6.25 -3.96 11.54
N LEU A 90 -5.89 -4.24 10.28
CA LEU A 90 -6.79 -4.82 9.27
C LEU A 90 -6.52 -6.30 9.02
N SER A 91 -5.26 -6.73 9.14
CA SER A 91 -4.84 -8.10 8.82
C SER A 91 -3.68 -8.56 9.70
N GLY A 92 -3.68 -9.84 10.05
CA GLY A 92 -2.53 -10.48 10.70
C GLY A 92 -1.35 -10.77 9.76
N THR A 93 -1.34 -10.25 8.53
CA THR A 93 -0.24 -10.43 7.57
C THR A 93 1.08 -9.96 8.16
N LEU A 94 1.09 -8.82 8.85
CA LEU A 94 2.31 -8.26 9.45
C LEU A 94 2.93 -9.20 10.52
N ASP A 95 2.10 -9.89 11.31
CA ASP A 95 2.61 -10.83 12.33
C ASP A 95 3.30 -12.01 11.66
N ASN A 96 2.67 -12.60 10.62
CA ASN A 96 3.29 -13.67 9.85
C ASN A 96 4.57 -13.19 9.12
N ALA A 97 4.58 -11.97 8.61
CA ALA A 97 5.73 -11.34 7.97
C ALA A 97 6.93 -11.20 8.92
N ARG A 98 6.67 -10.79 10.15
CA ARG A 98 7.71 -10.68 11.20
C ARG A 98 8.26 -12.05 11.59
N ILE A 99 7.41 -13.08 11.70
CA ILE A 99 7.82 -14.45 11.99
C ILE A 99 8.69 -14.98 10.83
N ALA A 100 8.27 -14.79 9.58
CA ALA A 100 9.04 -15.19 8.40
C ALA A 100 10.41 -14.51 8.36
N ALA A 101 10.46 -13.20 8.61
CA ALA A 101 11.71 -12.45 8.65
C ALA A 101 12.67 -12.91 9.76
N ALA A 102 12.15 -13.20 10.95
CA ALA A 102 12.95 -13.71 12.07
C ALA A 102 13.58 -15.07 11.71
N ARG A 103 12.80 -16.01 11.17
CA ARG A 103 13.31 -17.33 10.73
C ARG A 103 14.45 -17.20 9.71
N LEU A 104 14.25 -16.36 8.67
CA LEU A 104 15.26 -16.15 7.64
C LEU A 104 16.53 -15.47 8.17
N THR A 105 16.41 -14.57 9.13
CA THR A 105 17.54 -13.92 9.76
C THR A 105 18.35 -14.93 10.59
N ASP A 106 17.70 -15.84 11.29
CA ASP A 106 18.36 -16.90 12.06
C ASP A 106 19.04 -17.92 11.16
N GLU A 107 18.42 -18.32 10.03
CA GLU A 107 19.03 -19.20 9.01
C GLU A 107 20.34 -18.60 8.46
N HIS A 108 20.35 -17.32 8.11
CA HIS A 108 21.55 -16.62 7.63
C HIS A 108 22.62 -16.44 8.72
N GLY A 109 22.21 -16.37 9.98
CA GLY A 109 23.12 -16.28 11.13
C GLY A 109 23.87 -17.57 11.42
N SER A 110 23.24 -18.72 11.16
CA SER A 110 23.78 -20.05 11.48
C SER A 110 24.77 -20.59 10.45
N THR A 111 24.80 -20.06 9.22
CA THR A 111 25.73 -20.50 8.14
C THR A 111 27.11 -19.84 8.21
N GLY A 112 27.36 -18.91 9.12
CA GLY A 112 28.64 -18.24 9.32
C GLY A 112 29.52 -18.96 10.36
N GLN A 113 30.46 -19.81 9.94
CA GLN A 113 31.45 -20.44 10.80
C GLN A 113 32.30 -19.39 11.56
N GLY A 114 32.34 -19.53 12.91
CA GLY A 114 33.47 -19.26 13.79
C GLY A 114 34.13 -17.88 13.69
N GLY A 115 33.61 -16.89 14.39
CA GLY A 115 34.32 -15.65 14.66
C GLY A 115 33.69 -14.87 15.83
N THR A 116 34.46 -14.56 16.85
CA THR A 116 34.09 -13.91 18.11
C THR A 116 33.69 -12.41 17.97
N GLU A 117 33.51 -11.88 16.79
CA GLU A 117 32.96 -10.54 16.57
C GLU A 117 31.53 -10.62 16.10
N ARG A 118 30.57 -10.51 17.02
CA ARG A 118 29.21 -10.09 16.74
C ARG A 118 29.22 -8.63 16.24
N ARG A 119 29.81 -8.36 15.09
CA ARG A 119 29.49 -7.15 14.34
C ARG A 119 27.99 -7.26 14.03
N ARG A 120 27.21 -6.23 14.37
CA ARG A 120 25.83 -6.09 13.94
C ARG A 120 25.85 -6.22 12.42
N ARG A 121 25.51 -7.42 11.90
CA ARG A 121 25.35 -7.61 10.45
C ARG A 121 24.25 -6.64 10.00
N PRO A 122 24.40 -5.95 8.88
CA PRO A 122 23.34 -5.14 8.33
C PRO A 122 22.10 -6.01 8.22
N GLN A 123 20.96 -5.50 8.67
CA GLN A 123 19.69 -6.21 8.61
C GLN A 123 19.25 -6.22 7.14
N TRP A 124 19.62 -7.30 6.43
CA TRP A 124 19.33 -7.45 5.00
C TRP A 124 17.82 -7.47 4.67
N LEU A 125 16.97 -7.79 5.66
CA LEU A 125 15.52 -7.84 5.54
C LEU A 125 14.88 -6.93 6.60
N ARG A 126 14.05 -6.01 6.14
CA ARG A 126 13.29 -5.10 7.00
C ARG A 126 11.80 -5.22 6.71
N VAL A 127 10.99 -5.37 7.75
CA VAL A 127 9.51 -5.43 7.66
C VAL A 127 8.92 -4.17 8.27
N VAL A 128 7.99 -3.54 7.55
CA VAL A 128 7.31 -2.29 7.91
C VAL A 128 5.81 -2.49 7.93
N ASP A 129 5.16 -2.04 9.00
CA ASP A 129 3.72 -1.83 9.05
C ASP A 129 3.41 -0.51 8.34
N SER A 130 2.62 -0.56 7.28
CA SER A 130 2.20 0.65 6.59
C SER A 130 1.18 1.46 7.40
N GLY A 131 0.43 0.82 8.30
CA GLY A 131 -0.70 1.43 9.00
C GLY A 131 -1.86 1.79 8.07
N THR A 132 -1.86 1.29 6.83
CA THR A 132 -2.85 1.59 5.79
C THR A 132 -3.10 0.38 4.87
N SER A 133 -3.85 0.57 3.78
CA SER A 133 -4.16 -0.44 2.76
C SER A 133 -4.45 0.25 1.42
N SER A 134 -4.75 -0.54 0.41
CA SER A 134 -5.27 -0.08 -0.89
C SER A 134 -4.36 0.99 -1.54
N GLY A 135 -4.91 2.02 -2.15
CA GLY A 135 -4.16 3.05 -2.85
C GLY A 135 -3.09 3.74 -2.03
N ALA A 136 -3.34 3.99 -0.73
CA ALA A 136 -2.36 4.60 0.16
C ALA A 136 -1.17 3.65 0.44
N LEU A 137 -1.40 2.34 0.56
CA LEU A 137 -0.33 1.35 0.63
C LEU A 137 0.44 1.29 -0.69
N GLY A 138 -0.27 1.28 -1.83
CA GLY A 138 0.36 1.33 -3.17
C GLY A 138 1.29 2.52 -3.33
N LEU A 139 0.85 3.72 -2.95
CA LEU A 139 1.69 4.94 -2.99
C LEU A 139 2.91 4.84 -2.07
N ALA A 140 2.78 4.25 -0.89
CA ALA A 140 3.88 4.03 0.03
C ALA A 140 4.92 3.03 -0.51
N VAL A 141 4.46 1.95 -1.13
CA VAL A 141 5.31 0.97 -1.81
C VAL A 141 6.07 1.62 -2.96
N LEU A 142 5.37 2.38 -3.81
CA LEU A 142 5.98 3.12 -4.91
C LEU A 142 6.99 4.18 -4.43
N ALA A 143 6.77 4.80 -3.29
CA ALA A 143 7.75 5.70 -2.68
C ALA A 143 9.00 4.93 -2.22
N ALA A 144 8.82 3.76 -1.61
CA ALA A 144 9.91 2.90 -1.14
C ALA A 144 10.83 2.44 -2.27
N THR A 145 10.29 2.15 -3.48
CA THR A 145 11.10 1.69 -4.64
C THR A 145 12.09 2.74 -5.16
N ARG A 146 12.04 3.96 -4.68
CA ARG A 146 12.99 5.02 -5.07
C ARG A 146 14.27 5.01 -4.24
N ALA A 147 14.32 4.21 -3.19
CA ALA A 147 15.48 4.10 -2.32
C ALA A 147 16.49 3.10 -2.87
N HIS A 148 17.74 3.26 -2.44
CA HIS A 148 18.83 2.34 -2.75
C HIS A 148 19.12 1.36 -1.60
N ASP A 149 18.53 1.58 -0.42
CA ASP A 149 18.67 0.72 0.76
C ASP A 149 17.35 0.59 1.52
N ALA A 150 17.23 -0.47 2.32
CA ALA A 150 15.99 -0.78 3.04
C ALA A 150 15.66 0.25 4.15
N ARG A 151 16.65 0.92 4.72
CA ARG A 151 16.43 1.96 5.73
C ARG A 151 15.79 3.20 5.09
N ARG A 152 16.34 3.66 3.97
CA ARG A 152 15.80 4.81 3.22
C ARG A 152 14.44 4.48 2.65
N GLY A 153 14.24 3.29 2.07
CA GLY A 153 12.96 2.82 1.57
C GLY A 153 11.88 2.79 2.65
N ALA A 154 12.21 2.26 3.83
CA ALA A 154 11.30 2.27 4.99
C ALA A 154 10.94 3.71 5.42
N ALA A 155 11.91 4.62 5.45
CA ALA A 155 11.67 6.03 5.78
C ALA A 155 10.73 6.70 4.76
N LEU A 156 10.91 6.43 3.45
CA LEU A 156 10.02 6.95 2.40
C LEU A 156 8.60 6.37 2.51
N ALA A 157 8.46 5.06 2.74
CA ALA A 157 7.16 4.44 2.96
C ALA A 157 6.44 5.06 4.17
N GLN A 158 7.14 5.20 5.29
CA GLN A 158 6.60 5.80 6.51
C GLN A 158 6.25 7.29 6.33
N ALA A 159 7.09 8.06 5.64
CA ALA A 159 6.81 9.47 5.33
C ALA A 159 5.58 9.62 4.43
N SER A 160 5.41 8.71 3.45
CA SER A 160 4.21 8.65 2.61
C SER A 160 2.97 8.39 3.45
N THR A 161 2.97 7.32 4.29
CA THR A 161 1.78 6.93 5.06
C THR A 161 1.46 7.86 6.23
N ALA A 162 2.46 8.52 6.80
CA ALA A 162 2.24 9.47 7.92
C ALA A 162 1.35 10.65 7.53
N ARG A 163 1.34 11.01 6.25
CA ARG A 163 0.59 12.15 5.69
C ARG A 163 -0.35 11.70 4.58
N SER A 164 -0.66 10.42 4.47
CA SER A 164 -1.63 9.90 3.52
C SER A 164 -3.03 9.82 4.11
N TYR A 165 -3.99 9.91 3.22
CA TYR A 165 -5.41 9.73 3.51
C TYR A 165 -5.97 8.71 2.54
N GLN A 166 -6.77 7.77 3.03
CA GLN A 166 -7.52 6.83 2.22
C GLN A 166 -8.98 6.96 2.57
N TYR A 167 -9.76 7.55 1.66
CA TYR A 167 -11.21 7.68 1.77
C TYR A 167 -11.89 6.73 0.81
N PHE A 168 -13.07 6.26 1.17
CA PHE A 168 -13.85 5.39 0.28
C PHE A 168 -15.32 5.37 0.66
N ILE A 169 -16.15 4.95 -0.28
CA ILE A 169 -17.57 4.68 -0.11
C ILE A 169 -17.86 3.25 -0.55
N VAL A 170 -18.87 2.64 0.05
CA VAL A 170 -19.31 1.27 -0.26
C VAL A 170 -20.83 1.25 -0.47
N GLU A 171 -21.31 0.27 -1.21
CA GLU A 171 -22.75 0.08 -1.38
C GLU A 171 -23.39 -0.62 -0.18
N ASP A 172 -22.70 -1.62 0.37
CA ASP A 172 -23.14 -2.42 1.53
C ASP A 172 -22.15 -2.33 2.69
N LEU A 173 -22.45 -1.46 3.65
CA LEU A 173 -21.66 -1.35 4.87
C LEU A 173 -21.70 -2.62 5.73
N GLY A 174 -22.72 -3.47 5.55
CA GLY A 174 -22.87 -4.72 6.28
C GLY A 174 -21.73 -5.70 6.02
N ARG A 175 -21.08 -5.66 4.85
CA ARG A 175 -19.91 -6.50 4.55
C ARG A 175 -18.72 -6.14 5.47
N LEU A 176 -18.42 -4.87 5.58
CA LEU A 176 -17.37 -4.37 6.48
C LEU A 176 -17.70 -4.63 7.96
N ALA A 177 -18.98 -4.47 8.35
CA ALA A 177 -19.43 -4.75 9.71
C ALA A 177 -19.24 -6.23 10.09
N ARG A 178 -19.64 -7.15 9.21
CA ARG A 178 -19.46 -8.59 9.43
C ARG A 178 -18.00 -9.01 9.48
N SER A 179 -17.16 -8.35 8.72
CA SER A 179 -15.71 -8.63 8.71
C SER A 179 -14.99 -8.13 9.96
N GLY A 180 -15.63 -7.29 10.79
CA GLY A 180 -15.05 -6.74 12.01
C GLY A 180 -13.97 -5.67 11.77
N ARG A 181 -13.87 -5.10 10.56
CA ARG A 181 -12.85 -4.08 10.20
C ARG A 181 -13.33 -2.65 10.44
N ILE A 182 -14.60 -2.44 10.80
CA ILE A 182 -15.14 -1.15 11.18
C ILE A 182 -15.54 -1.11 12.65
N ASP A 183 -15.52 0.08 13.23
CA ASP A 183 -15.97 0.29 14.60
C ASP A 183 -17.49 0.07 14.73
N ARG A 184 -17.94 -0.21 15.97
CA ARG A 184 -19.35 -0.51 16.27
C ARG A 184 -20.30 0.65 15.95
N THR A 185 -19.82 1.89 16.05
CA THR A 185 -20.61 3.08 15.78
C THR A 185 -20.87 3.20 14.28
N THR A 186 -19.82 3.06 13.47
CA THR A 186 -19.93 3.03 12.01
C THR A 186 -20.79 1.88 11.53
N ALA A 187 -20.66 0.67 12.13
CA ALA A 187 -21.45 -0.49 11.77
C ALA A 187 -22.98 -0.26 11.91
N ARG A 188 -23.42 0.51 12.90
CA ARG A 188 -24.85 0.82 13.12
C ARG A 188 -25.44 1.70 12.01
N LEU A 189 -24.64 2.44 11.26
CA LEU A 189 -25.11 3.27 10.15
C LEU A 189 -25.64 2.42 8.98
N GLY A 190 -25.18 1.17 8.84
CA GLY A 190 -25.57 0.26 7.76
C GLY A 190 -27.04 -0.16 7.75
N GLY A 191 -27.76 0.01 8.87
CA GLY A 191 -29.20 -0.32 8.96
C GLY A 191 -30.13 0.82 8.54
N ALA A 192 -29.62 2.01 8.28
CA ALA A 192 -30.45 3.18 7.97
C ALA A 192 -30.64 3.34 6.44
N LEU A 193 -31.89 3.33 6.02
CA LEU A 193 -32.28 3.39 4.61
C LEU A 193 -31.68 4.59 3.87
N GLY A 194 -30.93 4.31 2.80
CA GLY A 194 -30.34 5.33 1.90
C GLY A 194 -29.16 6.10 2.49
N ILE A 195 -28.68 5.77 3.68
CA ILE A 195 -27.48 6.38 4.27
C ILE A 195 -26.24 5.74 3.63
N ARG A 196 -25.35 6.58 3.15
CA ARG A 196 -24.05 6.20 2.58
C ARG A 196 -22.94 7.01 3.27
N PRO A 197 -22.21 6.41 4.22
CA PRO A 197 -21.11 7.09 4.86
C PRO A 197 -19.91 7.20 3.92
N VAL A 198 -19.20 8.33 4.02
CA VAL A 198 -17.81 8.42 3.56
C VAL A 198 -16.94 7.87 4.68
N LEU A 199 -16.16 6.88 4.34
CA LEU A 199 -15.29 6.15 5.26
C LEU A 199 -13.85 6.63 5.09
N ALA A 200 -13.10 6.64 6.18
CA ALA A 200 -11.66 6.83 6.18
C ALA A 200 -10.97 5.62 6.82
N LEU A 201 -9.90 5.18 6.17
CA LEU A 201 -8.97 4.25 6.78
C LEU A 201 -7.96 5.04 7.60
N THR A 202 -7.91 4.75 8.88
CA THR A 202 -6.98 5.36 9.84
C THR A 202 -6.08 4.27 10.44
N ARG A 203 -5.08 4.67 11.22
CA ARG A 203 -4.22 3.71 11.95
C ARG A 203 -5.00 2.84 12.94
N ASP A 204 -6.14 3.34 13.42
CA ASP A 204 -6.99 2.64 14.41
C ASP A 204 -8.08 1.78 13.73
N GLY A 205 -8.13 1.74 12.40
CA GLY A 205 -9.11 1.02 11.61
C GLY A 205 -9.98 1.91 10.74
N ILE A 206 -11.09 1.38 10.27
CA ILE A 206 -12.02 2.08 9.37
C ILE A 206 -13.12 2.75 10.18
N ARG A 207 -13.37 4.05 9.93
CA ARG A 207 -14.44 4.83 10.55
C ARG A 207 -15.18 5.72 9.57
N ALA A 208 -16.43 6.05 9.86
CA ALA A 208 -17.16 7.08 9.12
C ALA A 208 -16.63 8.47 9.47
N VAL A 209 -16.30 9.26 8.46
CA VAL A 209 -15.91 10.67 8.62
C VAL A 209 -17.04 11.61 8.25
N GLU A 210 -17.99 11.14 7.44
CA GLU A 210 -19.17 11.87 7.04
C GLU A 210 -20.31 10.92 6.74
N THR A 211 -21.54 11.39 6.86
CA THR A 211 -22.74 10.59 6.64
C THR A 211 -23.71 11.36 5.76
N VAL A 212 -24.00 10.82 4.58
CA VAL A 212 -24.88 11.45 3.58
C VAL A 212 -25.96 10.50 3.08
N ARG A 213 -26.92 11.01 2.34
CA ARG A 213 -27.95 10.20 1.69
C ARG A 213 -27.75 10.20 0.16
N GLY A 214 -27.76 9.01 -0.42
CA GLY A 214 -27.68 8.78 -1.85
C GLY A 214 -26.25 8.72 -2.39
N ALA A 215 -26.06 7.91 -3.45
CA ALA A 215 -24.75 7.62 -4.03
C ALA A 215 -24.05 8.85 -4.63
N ALA A 216 -24.78 9.69 -5.38
CA ALA A 216 -24.21 10.88 -6.01
C ALA A 216 -23.67 11.88 -4.97
N ARG A 217 -24.37 12.05 -3.83
CA ARG A 217 -23.92 12.90 -2.75
C ARG A 217 -22.69 12.29 -2.05
N ALA A 218 -22.70 10.97 -1.82
CA ALA A 218 -21.54 10.29 -1.21
C ALA A 218 -20.28 10.45 -2.08
N ARG A 219 -20.39 10.32 -3.43
CA ARG A 219 -19.27 10.55 -4.34
C ARG A 219 -18.74 11.98 -4.26
N ARG A 220 -19.62 12.99 -4.26
CA ARG A 220 -19.21 14.39 -4.13
C ARG A 220 -18.45 14.63 -2.82
N HIS A 221 -18.97 14.15 -1.70
CA HIS A 221 -18.30 14.30 -0.41
C HIS A 221 -17.01 13.49 -0.31
N LEU A 222 -16.89 12.36 -1.01
CA LEU A 222 -15.64 11.62 -1.16
C LEU A 222 -14.56 12.51 -1.81
N ILE A 223 -14.92 13.20 -2.90
CA ILE A 223 -14.04 14.16 -3.60
C ILE A 223 -13.68 15.32 -2.67
N GLU A 224 -14.65 15.91 -1.97
CA GLU A 224 -14.41 17.01 -1.03
C GLU A 224 -13.42 16.62 0.07
N GLN A 225 -13.48 15.39 0.60
CA GLN A 225 -12.50 14.89 1.57
C GLN A 225 -11.11 14.78 0.95
N ALA A 226 -11.00 14.31 -0.28
CA ALA A 226 -9.71 14.22 -0.98
C ALA A 226 -9.11 15.60 -1.26
N VAL A 227 -9.93 16.57 -1.69
CA VAL A 227 -9.51 17.97 -1.91
C VAL A 227 -8.97 18.60 -0.62
N ARG A 228 -9.66 18.41 0.51
CA ARG A 228 -9.18 18.89 1.82
C ARG A 228 -7.86 18.24 2.21
N ALA A 229 -7.72 16.94 1.97
CA ALA A 229 -6.49 16.21 2.26
C ALA A 229 -5.31 16.65 1.40
N ALA A 230 -5.56 17.12 0.16
CA ALA A 230 -4.56 17.70 -0.72
C ALA A 230 -4.17 19.15 -0.37
N GLY A 231 -4.71 19.70 0.72
CA GLY A 231 -4.48 21.10 1.10
C GLY A 231 -5.27 22.11 0.28
N GLY A 232 -6.22 21.62 -0.56
CA GLY A 232 -7.16 22.46 -1.27
C GLY A 232 -8.18 23.06 -0.29
N THR A 233 -8.38 24.37 -0.32
CA THR A 233 -9.42 25.03 0.48
C THR A 233 -10.57 25.43 -0.43
N ALA A 234 -11.71 24.78 -0.26
CA ALA A 234 -12.98 25.23 -0.85
C ALA A 234 -13.50 26.54 -0.21
N LEU A 235 -12.77 27.11 0.76
CA LEU A 235 -13.17 28.29 1.53
C LEU A 235 -12.13 29.40 1.36
N SER A 236 -12.63 30.61 1.10
CA SER A 236 -11.89 31.87 0.95
C SER A 236 -11.04 32.21 2.20
N GLY A 237 -9.81 31.75 2.26
CA GLY A 237 -8.83 32.09 3.28
C GLY A 237 -7.44 32.29 2.66
N PRO A 238 -6.45 32.85 3.40
CA PRO A 238 -5.10 32.96 2.89
C PRO A 238 -4.57 31.56 2.58
N ARG A 239 -4.30 31.32 1.30
CA ARG A 239 -3.77 30.05 0.81
C ARG A 239 -2.32 29.90 1.24
N HIS A 240 -2.02 28.91 2.08
CA HIS A 240 -0.67 28.37 2.08
C HIS A 240 -0.46 27.62 0.77
N PRO A 241 0.74 27.70 0.14
CA PRO A 241 1.03 26.88 -1.03
C PRO A 241 0.77 25.41 -0.64
N ALA A 242 -0.10 24.75 -1.40
CA ALA A 242 -0.36 23.35 -1.19
C ALA A 242 0.91 22.53 -1.45
N ASP A 243 1.24 21.60 -0.56
CA ASP A 243 2.31 20.64 -0.85
C ASP A 243 1.89 19.77 -2.05
N PRO A 244 2.82 19.44 -2.98
CA PRO A 244 2.53 18.53 -4.06
C PRO A 244 2.05 17.16 -3.56
N VAL A 245 0.98 16.64 -4.16
CA VAL A 245 0.41 15.34 -3.81
C VAL A 245 0.34 14.40 -5.00
N ARG A 246 0.31 13.11 -4.69
CA ARG A 246 -0.03 12.02 -5.59
C ARG A 246 -1.38 11.46 -5.20
N LEU A 247 -2.19 11.13 -6.18
CA LEU A 247 -3.54 10.61 -6.01
C LEU A 247 -3.63 9.20 -6.56
N VAL A 248 -4.50 8.40 -5.94
CA VAL A 248 -4.97 7.12 -6.48
C VAL A 248 -6.48 7.12 -6.42
N ILE A 249 -7.12 6.75 -7.53
CA ILE A 249 -8.54 6.38 -7.55
C ILE A 249 -8.68 4.87 -7.72
N GLN A 250 -9.71 4.30 -7.11
CA GLN A 250 -9.97 2.86 -7.10
C GLN A 250 -11.46 2.58 -7.21
N GLY A 251 -11.79 1.52 -7.95
CA GLY A 251 -13.15 1.03 -8.13
C GLY A 251 -13.15 -0.21 -9.01
N ASP A 252 -14.32 -0.83 -9.20
CA ASP A 252 -14.52 -1.99 -10.07
C ASP A 252 -15.43 -1.70 -11.25
N ASP A 253 -16.01 -0.52 -11.34
CA ASP A 253 -16.83 -0.05 -12.46
C ASP A 253 -16.07 1.02 -13.24
N ALA A 254 -15.73 0.72 -14.50
CA ALA A 254 -14.94 1.59 -15.35
C ALA A 254 -15.63 2.94 -15.64
N VAL A 255 -16.96 2.94 -15.82
CA VAL A 255 -17.71 4.18 -16.07
C VAL A 255 -17.72 5.08 -14.85
N MET A 256 -17.90 4.48 -13.66
CA MET A 256 -17.85 5.23 -12.41
C MET A 256 -16.46 5.76 -12.10
N LEU A 257 -15.40 5.02 -12.47
CA LEU A 257 -14.01 5.48 -12.32
C LEU A 257 -13.69 6.64 -13.23
N GLU A 258 -14.08 6.59 -14.51
CA GLU A 258 -13.88 7.69 -15.46
C GLU A 258 -14.60 8.97 -15.00
N GLN A 259 -15.83 8.83 -14.51
CA GLN A 259 -16.54 9.94 -13.90
C GLN A 259 -15.85 10.49 -12.65
N LEU A 260 -15.38 9.60 -11.76
CA LEU A 260 -14.68 10.00 -10.55
C LEU A 260 -13.38 10.72 -10.87
N GLU A 261 -12.65 10.26 -11.89
CA GLU A 261 -11.40 10.86 -12.34
C GLU A 261 -11.64 12.29 -12.82
N THR A 262 -12.63 12.48 -13.71
CA THR A 262 -12.99 13.80 -14.25
C THR A 262 -13.42 14.76 -13.13
N ASP A 263 -14.41 14.35 -12.32
CA ASP A 263 -14.94 15.18 -11.23
C ASP A 263 -13.83 15.54 -10.20
N LEU A 264 -12.90 14.60 -9.94
CA LEU A 264 -11.79 14.81 -9.00
C LEU A 264 -10.75 15.79 -9.56
N GLN A 265 -10.38 15.67 -10.83
CA GLN A 265 -9.43 16.57 -11.48
C GLN A 265 -9.94 18.00 -11.49
N GLU A 266 -11.20 18.20 -11.90
CA GLU A 266 -11.86 19.52 -11.88
C GLU A 266 -11.86 20.12 -10.46
N ALA A 267 -12.25 19.34 -9.46
CA ALA A 267 -12.31 19.81 -8.07
C ALA A 267 -10.91 20.15 -7.50
N MET A 268 -9.88 19.39 -7.88
CA MET A 268 -8.48 19.68 -7.47
C MET A 268 -7.95 20.96 -8.11
N GLU A 269 -8.24 21.18 -9.40
CA GLU A 269 -7.87 22.41 -10.11
C GLU A 269 -8.55 23.63 -9.52
N GLU A 270 -9.87 23.58 -9.31
CA GLU A 270 -10.65 24.65 -8.68
C GLU A 270 -10.13 25.02 -7.28
N ALA A 271 -9.71 24.01 -6.52
CA ALA A 271 -9.16 24.18 -5.18
C ALA A 271 -7.70 24.67 -5.18
N GLY A 272 -7.02 24.67 -6.32
CA GLY A 272 -5.60 25.03 -6.44
C GLY A 272 -4.66 24.00 -5.82
N ALA A 273 -5.06 22.74 -5.76
CA ALA A 273 -4.20 21.65 -5.31
C ALA A 273 -3.12 21.34 -6.36
N ILE A 274 -1.91 20.98 -5.91
CA ILE A 274 -0.81 20.60 -6.78
C ILE A 274 -0.77 19.09 -6.91
N VAL A 275 -1.43 18.55 -7.93
CA VAL A 275 -1.43 17.11 -8.22
C VAL A 275 -0.31 16.79 -9.19
N THR A 276 0.67 15.99 -8.74
CA THR A 276 1.84 15.61 -9.58
C THR A 276 1.61 14.30 -10.32
N GLU A 277 0.70 13.48 -9.85
CA GLU A 277 0.35 12.19 -10.47
C GLU A 277 -1.02 11.72 -9.97
N LEU A 278 -1.84 11.25 -10.89
CA LEU A 278 -3.08 10.54 -10.61
C LEU A 278 -2.98 9.14 -11.22
N LEU A 279 -3.17 8.11 -10.40
CA LEU A 279 -3.14 6.72 -10.79
C LEU A 279 -4.52 6.10 -10.61
N THR A 280 -4.94 5.29 -11.57
CA THR A 280 -6.09 4.40 -11.43
C THR A 280 -5.58 3.01 -11.10
N LEU A 281 -5.87 2.53 -9.89
CA LEU A 281 -5.45 1.21 -9.42
C LEU A 281 -6.66 0.27 -9.26
N PRO A 282 -6.50 -1.04 -9.51
CA PRO A 282 -7.57 -2.00 -9.28
C PRO A 282 -7.89 -2.13 -7.78
N ILE A 283 -9.00 -2.80 -7.47
CA ILE A 283 -9.26 -3.33 -6.13
C ILE A 283 -8.90 -4.81 -6.17
N ASP A 284 -7.99 -5.26 -5.29
CA ASP A 284 -7.63 -6.67 -5.18
C ASP A 284 -8.82 -7.52 -4.64
N GLU A 285 -8.78 -8.83 -4.91
CA GLU A 285 -9.89 -9.72 -4.59
C GLU A 285 -10.20 -9.80 -3.09
N ALA A 286 -9.15 -9.77 -2.26
CA ALA A 286 -9.32 -9.77 -0.80
C ALA A 286 -9.99 -8.48 -0.31
N THR A 287 -9.58 -7.32 -0.79
CA THR A 287 -10.23 -6.04 -0.48
C THR A 287 -11.68 -6.03 -0.99
N ARG A 288 -11.92 -6.49 -2.24
CA ARG A 288 -13.26 -6.60 -2.81
C ARG A 288 -14.20 -7.45 -1.97
N THR A 289 -13.72 -8.54 -1.39
CA THR A 289 -14.51 -9.39 -0.48
C THR A 289 -15.09 -8.60 0.69
N HIS A 290 -14.35 -7.61 1.20
CA HIS A 290 -14.77 -6.77 2.33
C HIS A 290 -15.59 -5.56 1.93
N VAL A 291 -15.21 -4.86 0.87
CA VAL A 291 -15.88 -3.61 0.46
C VAL A 291 -17.10 -3.88 -0.44
N GLY A 292 -17.12 -5.02 -1.13
CA GLY A 292 -18.17 -5.40 -2.07
C GLY A 292 -18.08 -4.67 -3.41
N PRO A 293 -19.01 -4.99 -4.34
CA PRO A 293 -19.11 -4.30 -5.62
C PRO A 293 -19.52 -2.85 -5.44
N GLY A 294 -19.21 -2.00 -6.43
CA GLY A 294 -19.57 -0.58 -6.45
C GLY A 294 -18.82 0.27 -5.43
N ALA A 295 -17.78 -0.28 -4.80
CA ALA A 295 -16.90 0.52 -3.94
C ALA A 295 -16.06 1.49 -4.76
N LEU A 296 -15.93 2.73 -4.28
CA LEU A 296 -15.06 3.75 -4.83
C LEU A 296 -14.12 4.28 -3.74
N GLY A 297 -12.85 4.45 -4.07
CA GLY A 297 -11.84 4.95 -3.14
C GLY A 297 -10.95 6.03 -3.75
N ILE A 298 -10.47 6.93 -2.90
CA ILE A 298 -9.46 7.93 -3.24
C ILE A 298 -8.38 7.88 -2.16
N ALA A 299 -7.13 7.71 -2.58
CA ALA A 299 -5.97 7.91 -1.72
C ALA A 299 -5.26 9.20 -2.09
N VAL A 300 -4.83 9.94 -1.08
CA VAL A 300 -4.01 11.16 -1.21
C VAL A 300 -2.75 10.95 -0.41
N ALA A 301 -1.59 11.13 -1.00
CA ALA A 301 -0.30 11.07 -0.32
C ALA A 301 0.63 12.20 -0.77
N PRO A 302 1.58 12.65 0.06
CA PRO A 302 2.55 13.67 -0.35
C PRO A 302 3.42 13.16 -1.49
N ASP A 303 3.78 14.05 -2.42
CA ASP A 303 4.84 13.74 -3.39
C ASP A 303 6.21 13.96 -2.75
N LEU A 304 6.89 12.88 -2.43
CA LEU A 304 8.20 12.90 -1.78
C LEU A 304 9.37 13.10 -2.76
N ARG A 305 9.10 13.53 -4.02
CA ARG A 305 10.17 13.76 -5.03
C ARG A 305 10.98 15.02 -4.76
N SER A 306 10.48 15.92 -3.96
CA SER A 306 11.04 17.26 -3.77
C SER A 306 11.93 17.40 -2.52
N HIS A 307 12.31 16.28 -1.88
CA HIS A 307 13.11 16.31 -0.63
C HIS A 307 14.35 15.43 -0.69
#